data_9c5ac135de349b18ddce5c2afc2959c5
#
_entry.id   9c5ac135de349b18ddce5c2afc2959c5
#
_cell.length_a   1.000
_cell.length_b   1.000
_cell.length_c   1.000
_cell.angle_alpha   90.00
_cell.angle_beta   90.00
_cell.angle_gamma   90.00
#
_symmetry.space_group_name_H-M   'P 1'
#
loop_
_entity.id
_entity.type
_entity.pdbx_description
1 polymer ?
#
loop_
_entity_poly.entity_id
_entity_poly.type
_entity_poly.pdbx_seq_one_letter_code
_entity_poly.pdbx_strand_id
1 'polypeptide(L)'
;AQESRGLGDVYKRQVTNGPLVDESLETNIDGVFACGNVLHVHDLVDYVSEEAATAGNNAALYVKNNCGKDAQKSDKVVEIKAIDGVRYTVPSTIHVDNMADLLTVRFRVGGVFKNSYISVYLNDERVQHRRKQVMAPGEMEQVILKKKDLEAYEGLETITVKIEEE
;
A
#
# COMPACT_ATOMS: atom_id res chain seq x y z
N ALA A 1 -1.08 -27.78 -9.55
CA ALA A 1 -1.24 -26.56 -8.76
C ALA A 1 -1.02 -26.91 -7.28
N GLN A 2 0.03 -26.38 -6.70
CA GLN A 2 0.27 -26.55 -5.27
C GLN A 2 -0.70 -25.61 -4.55
N GLU A 3 -1.80 -26.16 -4.08
CA GLU A 3 -2.73 -25.45 -3.22
C GLU A 3 -1.98 -25.10 -1.93
N SER A 4 -1.73 -23.83 -1.69
CA SER A 4 -1.18 -23.34 -0.42
C SER A 4 -2.26 -23.49 0.66
N ARG A 5 -2.28 -24.65 1.31
CA ARG A 5 -3.14 -24.93 2.45
C ARG A 5 -2.54 -24.29 3.71
N GLY A 6 -2.72 -23.04 3.92
CA GLY A 6 -2.17 -22.43 5.14
C GLY A 6 -2.64 -21.04 5.46
N LEU A 7 -3.07 -20.29 4.45
CA LEU A 7 -3.49 -18.90 4.58
C LEU A 7 -4.85 -18.68 3.88
N GLY A 8 -5.79 -19.61 4.03
CA GLY A 8 -7.09 -19.57 3.36
C GLY A 8 -7.91 -18.34 3.67
N ASP A 9 -7.72 -17.75 4.86
CA ASP A 9 -8.47 -16.60 5.34
C ASP A 9 -7.77 -15.25 5.04
N VAL A 10 -6.56 -15.27 4.45
CA VAL A 10 -5.88 -14.04 4.03
C VAL A 10 -6.55 -13.47 2.78
N TYR A 11 -6.98 -12.23 2.85
CA TYR A 11 -7.56 -11.52 1.71
C TYR A 11 -6.50 -11.29 0.63
N LYS A 12 -6.81 -11.69 -0.60
CA LYS A 12 -5.90 -11.61 -1.74
C LYS A 12 -6.38 -10.58 -2.75
N ARG A 13 -5.43 -9.84 -3.28
CA ARG A 13 -5.65 -8.91 -4.38
C ARG A 13 -5.91 -9.72 -5.66
N GLN A 14 -7.05 -9.50 -6.31
CA GLN A 14 -7.43 -10.23 -7.53
C GLN A 14 -6.42 -10.07 -8.68
N VAL A 15 -5.79 -8.92 -8.80
CA VAL A 15 -4.87 -8.59 -9.91
C VAL A 15 -3.52 -9.31 -9.78
N THR A 16 -3.01 -9.47 -8.55
CA THR A 16 -1.66 -10.03 -8.30
C THR A 16 -1.68 -11.37 -7.59
N ASN A 17 -2.83 -11.80 -7.06
CA ASN A 17 -2.98 -12.93 -6.13
C ASN A 17 -2.15 -12.79 -4.84
N GLY A 18 -1.48 -11.66 -4.63
CA GLY A 18 -0.77 -11.33 -3.41
C GLY A 18 -1.73 -10.93 -2.29
N PRO A 19 -1.33 -11.08 -1.03
CA PRO A 19 -2.15 -10.65 0.10
C PRO A 19 -2.41 -9.15 0.07
N LEU A 20 -3.57 -8.72 0.61
CA LEU A 20 -3.83 -7.34 0.94
C LEU A 20 -3.14 -7.02 2.26
N VAL A 21 -2.47 -5.88 2.33
CA VAL A 21 -1.75 -5.44 3.53
C VAL A 21 -2.04 -3.98 3.84
N ASP A 22 -1.87 -3.64 5.12
CA ASP A 22 -1.94 -2.29 5.63
C ASP A 22 -0.55 -1.59 5.59
N GLU A 23 -0.44 -0.40 6.20
CA GLU A 23 0.78 0.40 6.29
C GLU A 23 1.94 -0.31 7.01
N SER A 24 1.63 -1.29 7.84
CA SER A 24 2.60 -2.11 8.58
C SER A 24 3.06 -3.34 7.81
N LEU A 25 2.52 -3.56 6.61
CA LEU A 25 2.63 -4.79 5.83
C LEU A 25 1.99 -5.99 6.53
N GLU A 26 1.05 -5.74 7.44
CA GLU A 26 0.24 -6.76 8.09
C GLU A 26 -0.99 -7.07 7.25
N THR A 27 -1.36 -8.34 7.19
CA THR A 27 -2.55 -8.78 6.46
C THR A 27 -3.82 -8.57 7.29
N ASN A 28 -4.97 -9.00 6.77
CA ASN A 28 -6.20 -9.05 7.56
C ASN A 28 -6.17 -10.05 8.73
N ILE A 29 -5.13 -10.86 8.83
CA ILE A 29 -4.93 -11.81 9.95
C ILE A 29 -3.87 -11.23 10.87
N ASP A 30 -4.24 -11.01 12.12
CA ASP A 30 -3.37 -10.45 13.15
C ASP A 30 -2.07 -11.24 13.30
N GLY A 31 -0.94 -10.52 13.31
CA GLY A 31 0.39 -11.09 13.42
C GLY A 31 0.92 -11.76 12.16
N VAL A 32 0.19 -11.70 11.04
CA VAL A 32 0.62 -12.24 9.75
C VAL A 32 1.03 -11.10 8.83
N PHE A 33 2.33 -11.01 8.58
CA PHE A 33 2.95 -9.99 7.73
C PHE A 33 3.36 -10.58 6.39
N ALA A 34 3.36 -9.76 5.34
CA ALA A 34 3.77 -10.18 4.00
C ALA A 34 4.64 -9.11 3.36
N CYS A 35 5.72 -9.55 2.68
CA CYS A 35 6.65 -8.67 1.97
C CYS A 35 7.27 -9.36 0.76
N GLY A 36 7.89 -8.58 -0.12
CA GLY A 36 8.58 -9.08 -1.30
C GLY A 36 7.64 -9.63 -2.38
N ASN A 37 8.12 -10.57 -3.17
CA ASN A 37 7.40 -11.06 -4.34
C ASN A 37 6.08 -11.79 -4.06
N VAL A 38 5.80 -12.14 -2.81
CA VAL A 38 4.49 -12.67 -2.43
C VAL A 38 3.41 -11.57 -2.44
N LEU A 39 3.79 -10.31 -2.18
CA LEU A 39 2.90 -9.15 -2.30
C LEU A 39 2.72 -8.72 -3.74
N HIS A 40 3.82 -8.46 -4.40
CA HIS A 40 3.90 -8.05 -5.80
C HIS A 40 5.35 -8.20 -6.30
N VAL A 41 5.51 -8.42 -7.59
CA VAL A 41 6.86 -8.56 -8.19
C VAL A 41 7.56 -7.19 -8.19
N HIS A 42 8.76 -7.15 -7.65
CA HIS A 42 9.61 -5.96 -7.65
C HIS A 42 10.56 -5.92 -8.83
N ASP A 43 10.91 -4.72 -9.29
CA ASP A 43 11.91 -4.48 -10.35
C ASP A 43 13.33 -4.45 -9.79
N LEU A 44 13.47 -3.98 -8.54
CA LEU A 44 14.76 -3.79 -7.87
C LEU A 44 14.80 -4.57 -6.57
N VAL A 45 15.92 -5.24 -6.31
CA VAL A 45 16.14 -5.98 -5.07
C VAL A 45 16.17 -5.06 -3.84
N ASP A 46 16.55 -3.79 -4.03
CA ASP A 46 16.54 -2.80 -2.95
C ASP A 46 15.12 -2.58 -2.38
N TYR A 47 14.11 -2.52 -3.24
CA TYR A 47 12.71 -2.42 -2.81
C TYR A 47 12.26 -3.63 -2.01
N VAL A 48 12.70 -4.83 -2.40
CA VAL A 48 12.42 -6.06 -1.64
C VAL A 48 13.06 -5.99 -0.25
N SER A 49 14.29 -5.49 -0.17
CA SER A 49 15.04 -5.38 1.08
C SER A 49 14.41 -4.35 2.03
N GLU A 50 14.02 -3.18 1.51
CA GLU A 50 13.30 -2.17 2.28
C GLU A 50 11.96 -2.68 2.83
N GLU A 51 11.20 -3.36 1.98
CA GLU A 51 9.90 -3.92 2.36
C GLU A 51 10.05 -5.04 3.40
N ALA A 52 11.05 -5.91 3.22
CA ALA A 52 11.36 -6.96 4.19
C ALA A 52 11.80 -6.41 5.55
N ALA A 53 12.64 -5.35 5.54
CA ALA A 53 13.05 -4.67 6.77
C ALA A 53 11.84 -4.03 7.47
N THR A 54 10.95 -3.39 6.73
CA THR A 54 9.71 -2.80 7.26
C THR A 54 8.82 -3.86 7.88
N ALA A 55 8.55 -4.95 7.17
CA ALA A 55 7.72 -6.06 7.68
C ALA A 55 8.34 -6.71 8.92
N GLY A 56 9.65 -6.95 8.90
CA GLY A 56 10.37 -7.54 10.04
C GLY A 56 10.33 -6.67 11.29
N ASN A 57 10.53 -5.37 11.14
CA ASN A 57 10.46 -4.42 12.24
C ASN A 57 9.03 -4.33 12.82
N ASN A 58 8.02 -4.29 11.97
CA ASN A 58 6.63 -4.24 12.41
C ASN A 58 6.19 -5.55 13.08
N ALA A 59 6.62 -6.70 12.57
CA ALA A 59 6.39 -7.99 13.22
C ALA A 59 7.04 -8.05 14.63
N ALA A 60 8.26 -7.53 14.76
CA ALA A 60 8.93 -7.46 16.06
C ALA A 60 8.21 -6.52 17.04
N LEU A 61 7.72 -5.37 16.56
CA LEU A 61 6.91 -4.45 17.36
C LEU A 61 5.59 -5.08 17.76
N TYR A 62 4.92 -5.80 16.85
CA TYR A 62 3.70 -6.55 17.13
C TYR A 62 3.91 -7.52 18.29
N VAL A 63 4.93 -8.36 18.21
CA VAL A 63 5.24 -9.32 19.29
C VAL A 63 5.54 -8.60 20.61
N LYS A 64 6.33 -7.53 20.58
CA LYS A 64 6.68 -6.76 21.77
C LYS A 64 5.46 -6.11 22.44
N ASN A 65 4.55 -5.57 21.64
CA ASN A 65 3.40 -4.80 22.14
C ASN A 65 2.23 -5.71 22.53
N ASN A 66 2.08 -6.86 21.85
CA ASN A 66 0.93 -7.76 21.99
C ASN A 66 1.22 -9.02 22.81
N CYS A 67 2.38 -9.10 23.47
CA CYS A 67 2.69 -10.22 24.35
C CYS A 67 1.70 -10.21 25.54
N GLY A 68 0.51 -10.81 25.34
CA GLY A 68 -0.54 -10.95 26.36
C GLY A 68 -1.64 -9.87 26.35
N LYS A 69 -1.79 -9.10 25.29
CA LYS A 69 -2.88 -8.10 25.12
C LYS A 69 -3.50 -8.22 23.73
N ASP A 70 -4.83 -8.08 23.67
CA ASP A 70 -5.52 -7.82 22.40
C ASP A 70 -5.05 -6.47 21.86
N ALA A 71 -4.35 -6.49 20.72
CA ALA A 71 -3.93 -5.26 20.07
C ALA A 71 -5.16 -4.55 19.50
N GLN A 72 -5.53 -3.44 20.09
CA GLN A 72 -6.54 -2.56 19.50
C GLN A 72 -5.88 -1.82 18.33
N LYS A 73 -6.12 -2.29 17.10
CA LYS A 73 -5.94 -1.45 15.91
C LYS A 73 -6.95 -0.31 15.95
N SER A 74 -6.55 0.85 15.44
CA SER A 74 -7.50 1.94 15.23
C SER A 74 -8.67 1.45 14.36
N ASP A 75 -9.90 1.72 14.78
CA ASP A 75 -11.11 1.36 14.00
C ASP A 75 -11.23 2.17 12.70
N LYS A 76 -10.44 3.23 12.57
CA LYS A 76 -10.47 4.12 11.40
C LYS A 76 -9.51 3.63 10.32
N VAL A 77 -10.05 2.84 9.41
CA VAL A 77 -9.35 2.35 8.22
C VAL A 77 -9.61 3.28 7.04
N VAL A 78 -8.56 3.70 6.36
CA VAL A 78 -8.63 4.47 5.10
C VAL A 78 -8.24 3.55 3.95
N GLU A 79 -9.11 3.44 2.94
CA GLU A 79 -8.85 2.63 1.76
C GLU A 79 -8.00 3.39 0.75
N ILE A 80 -6.99 2.71 0.14
CA ILE A 80 -6.22 3.26 -0.98
C ILE A 80 -6.75 2.65 -2.28
N LYS A 81 -7.46 3.46 -3.07
CA LYS A 81 -8.05 3.06 -4.34
C LYS A 81 -7.09 3.25 -5.50
N ALA A 82 -7.00 2.24 -6.34
CA ALA A 82 -6.28 2.24 -7.60
C ALA A 82 -7.28 2.30 -8.75
N ILE A 83 -7.33 3.40 -9.49
CA ILE A 83 -8.25 3.58 -10.62
C ILE A 83 -7.52 4.24 -11.80
N ASP A 84 -8.18 4.37 -12.94
CA ASP A 84 -7.77 5.15 -14.10
C ASP A 84 -6.28 4.95 -14.47
N GLY A 85 -5.93 3.75 -14.88
CA GLY A 85 -4.58 3.40 -15.31
C GLY A 85 -3.68 2.81 -14.22
N VAL A 86 -4.04 2.89 -12.94
CA VAL A 86 -3.35 2.20 -11.85
C VAL A 86 -3.96 0.81 -11.63
N ARG A 87 -3.12 -0.22 -11.65
CA ARG A 87 -3.61 -1.61 -11.52
C ARG A 87 -3.86 -2.02 -10.08
N TYR A 88 -3.02 -1.58 -9.16
CA TYR A 88 -3.08 -1.89 -7.73
C TYR A 88 -2.15 -0.98 -6.94
N THR A 89 -2.35 -0.90 -5.65
CA THR A 89 -1.48 -0.21 -4.69
C THR A 89 -1.01 -1.17 -3.58
N VAL A 90 0.15 -0.91 -3.03
CA VAL A 90 0.69 -1.54 -1.82
C VAL A 90 1.22 -0.43 -0.91
N PRO A 91 0.66 -0.26 0.29
CA PRO A 91 -0.49 -0.97 0.87
C PRO A 91 -1.83 -0.65 0.18
N SER A 92 -2.87 -1.41 0.54
CA SER A 92 -4.24 -1.22 0.05
C SER A 92 -5.15 -0.50 1.05
N THR A 93 -4.77 -0.51 2.31
CA THR A 93 -5.45 0.19 3.41
C THR A 93 -4.42 0.80 4.34
N ILE A 94 -4.81 1.81 5.10
CA ILE A 94 -3.97 2.40 6.13
C ILE A 94 -4.77 2.76 7.37
N HIS A 95 -4.10 2.69 8.52
CA HIS A 95 -4.53 3.28 9.78
C HIS A 95 -3.65 4.50 10.03
N VAL A 96 -4.16 5.70 9.78
CA VAL A 96 -3.37 6.94 9.84
C VAL A 96 -2.66 7.10 11.18
N ASP A 97 -3.31 6.71 12.27
CA ASP A 97 -2.75 6.80 13.61
C ASP A 97 -1.49 5.93 13.79
N ASN A 98 -1.41 4.81 13.09
CA ASN A 98 -0.35 3.81 13.22
C ASN A 98 0.80 3.99 12.22
N MET A 99 0.59 4.76 11.15
CA MET A 99 1.61 4.95 10.11
C MET A 99 2.80 5.77 10.62
N ALA A 100 3.97 5.54 10.03
CA ALA A 100 5.14 6.39 10.19
C ALA A 100 4.89 7.79 9.59
N ASP A 101 5.76 8.77 9.87
CA ASP A 101 5.66 10.14 9.35
C ASP A 101 5.51 10.20 7.83
N LEU A 102 6.16 9.26 7.14
CA LEU A 102 6.09 9.08 5.70
C LEU A 102 5.72 7.64 5.37
N LEU A 103 4.78 7.47 4.44
CA LEU A 103 4.41 6.17 3.88
C LEU A 103 4.63 6.19 2.37
N THR A 104 5.40 5.23 1.88
CA THR A 104 5.56 4.99 0.45
C THR A 104 4.47 4.04 -0.03
N VAL A 105 3.60 4.51 -0.90
CA VAL A 105 2.63 3.67 -1.61
C VAL A 105 3.20 3.32 -2.96
N ARG A 106 3.46 2.03 -3.19
CA ARG A 106 3.96 1.49 -4.45
C ARG A 106 2.82 0.98 -5.30
N PHE A 107 2.94 1.14 -6.61
CA PHE A 107 1.91 0.69 -7.55
C PHE A 107 2.50 0.40 -8.93
N ARG A 108 1.71 -0.27 -9.77
CA ARG A 108 2.01 -0.44 -11.20
C ARG A 108 0.87 0.11 -12.04
N VAL A 109 1.24 0.61 -13.21
CA VAL A 109 0.28 1.05 -14.23
C VAL A 109 -0.20 -0.12 -15.10
N GLY A 110 -1.39 0.01 -15.66
CA GLY A 110 -2.01 -1.02 -16.51
C GLY A 110 -1.61 -0.97 -17.98
N GLY A 111 -1.00 0.14 -18.41
CA GLY A 111 -0.60 0.40 -19.79
C GLY A 111 0.62 1.31 -19.84
N VAL A 112 1.04 1.66 -21.06
CA VAL A 112 2.11 2.64 -21.25
C VAL A 112 1.48 4.03 -21.34
N PHE A 113 1.89 4.91 -20.43
CA PHE A 113 1.45 6.31 -20.37
C PHE A 113 2.63 7.22 -20.70
N LYS A 114 2.39 8.23 -21.55
CA LYS A 114 3.38 9.22 -21.96
C LYS A 114 2.91 10.62 -21.63
N ASN A 115 3.79 11.42 -21.03
CA ASN A 115 3.50 12.80 -20.63
C ASN A 115 2.23 12.95 -19.77
N SER A 116 1.98 11.97 -18.92
CA SER A 116 0.81 11.88 -18.04
C SER A 116 1.17 12.23 -16.62
N TYR A 117 0.18 12.35 -15.76
CA TYR A 117 0.34 12.75 -14.38
C TYR A 117 -0.05 11.63 -13.43
N ILE A 118 0.76 11.42 -12.39
CA ILE A 118 0.38 10.66 -11.21
C ILE A 118 -0.36 11.62 -10.28
N SER A 119 -1.63 11.35 -10.01
CA SER A 119 -2.46 12.18 -9.14
C SER A 119 -2.90 11.41 -7.92
N VAL A 120 -2.86 12.08 -6.77
CA VAL A 120 -3.36 11.56 -5.50
C VAL A 120 -4.49 12.46 -5.00
N TYR A 121 -5.58 11.83 -4.60
CA TYR A 121 -6.73 12.49 -4.03
C TYR A 121 -6.97 12.01 -2.61
N LEU A 122 -7.34 12.93 -1.73
CA LEU A 122 -7.92 12.63 -0.42
C LEU A 122 -9.42 12.85 -0.56
N ASN A 123 -10.21 11.79 -0.45
CA ASN A 123 -11.60 11.76 -0.91
C ASN A 123 -11.68 12.31 -2.35
N ASP A 124 -12.29 13.49 -2.53
CA ASP A 124 -12.45 14.12 -3.85
C ASP A 124 -11.44 15.27 -4.10
N GLU A 125 -10.59 15.61 -3.14
CA GLU A 125 -9.62 16.70 -3.23
C GLU A 125 -8.27 16.23 -3.74
N ARG A 126 -7.80 16.80 -4.86
CA ARG A 126 -6.48 16.49 -5.41
C ARG A 126 -5.36 17.18 -4.63
N VAL A 127 -4.53 16.37 -3.97
CA VAL A 127 -3.42 16.86 -3.13
C VAL A 127 -2.05 16.70 -3.77
N GLN A 128 -1.91 15.77 -4.73
CA GLN A 128 -0.67 15.62 -5.50
C GLN A 128 -0.99 15.49 -6.99
N HIS A 129 -0.12 16.08 -7.81
CA HIS A 129 -0.22 16.04 -9.27
C HIS A 129 1.18 16.14 -9.86
N ARG A 130 1.80 15.02 -10.20
CA ARG A 130 3.19 14.94 -10.61
C ARG A 130 3.33 14.41 -12.03
N ARG A 131 3.90 15.20 -12.93
CA ARG A 131 4.16 14.79 -14.30
C ARG A 131 5.23 13.71 -14.38
N LYS A 132 4.99 12.70 -15.21
CA LYS A 132 5.94 11.67 -15.63
C LYS A 132 6.01 11.63 -17.15
N GLN A 133 7.23 11.54 -17.70
CA GLN A 133 7.43 11.46 -19.14
C GLN A 133 6.98 10.12 -19.71
N VAL A 134 7.28 9.04 -19.00
CA VAL A 134 6.90 7.68 -19.37
C VAL A 134 6.62 6.88 -18.10
N MET A 135 5.57 6.07 -18.13
CA MET A 135 5.26 5.03 -17.15
C MET A 135 4.90 3.76 -17.92
N ALA A 136 5.39 2.62 -17.48
CA ALA A 136 5.16 1.33 -18.13
C ALA A 136 4.79 0.24 -17.11
N PRO A 137 4.00 -0.78 -17.49
CA PRO A 137 3.57 -1.85 -16.58
C PRO A 137 4.72 -2.63 -15.92
N GLY A 138 5.89 -2.66 -16.58
CA GLY A 138 7.10 -3.31 -16.07
C GLY A 138 7.82 -2.53 -14.98
N GLU A 139 7.53 -1.24 -14.80
CA GLU A 139 8.19 -0.36 -13.84
C GLU A 139 7.32 -0.09 -12.63
N MET A 140 7.96 -0.09 -11.44
CA MET A 140 7.31 0.25 -10.18
C MET A 140 7.26 1.76 -10.02
N GLU A 141 6.05 2.29 -9.84
CA GLU A 141 5.82 3.69 -9.48
C GLU A 141 5.53 3.81 -7.99
N GLN A 142 5.74 5.03 -7.47
CA GLN A 142 5.47 5.30 -6.06
C GLN A 142 4.99 6.73 -5.83
N VAL A 143 4.17 6.87 -4.79
CA VAL A 143 3.81 8.16 -4.19
C VAL A 143 4.12 8.13 -2.70
N ILE A 144 4.44 9.28 -2.13
CA ILE A 144 4.73 9.41 -0.71
C ILE A 144 3.57 10.16 -0.06
N LEU A 145 2.99 9.56 0.95
CA LEU A 145 1.97 10.15 1.81
C LEU A 145 2.62 10.61 3.11
N LYS A 146 2.27 11.81 3.55
CA LYS A 146 2.75 12.37 4.83
C LYS A 146 1.66 12.25 5.87
N LYS A 147 1.98 11.65 7.01
CA LYS A 147 1.04 11.47 8.12
C LYS A 147 0.37 12.78 8.50
N LYS A 148 1.15 13.84 8.64
CA LYS A 148 0.66 15.19 9.00
C LYS A 148 -0.44 15.70 8.05
N ASP A 149 -0.31 15.46 6.75
CA ASP A 149 -1.27 15.93 5.76
C ASP A 149 -2.58 15.12 5.85
N LEU A 150 -2.48 13.82 6.17
CA LEU A 150 -3.64 12.93 6.35
C LEU A 150 -4.36 13.20 7.66
N GLU A 151 -3.64 13.47 8.76
CA GLU A 151 -4.21 13.84 10.07
C GLU A 151 -4.95 15.17 10.03
N ALA A 152 -4.44 16.12 9.23
CA ALA A 152 -5.06 17.43 9.06
C ALA A 152 -6.37 17.38 8.24
N TYR A 153 -6.60 16.28 7.50
CA TYR A 153 -7.77 16.14 6.64
C TYR A 153 -8.96 15.55 7.42
N GLU A 154 -9.96 16.37 7.72
CA GLU A 154 -11.15 15.93 8.43
C GLU A 154 -12.00 15.00 7.56
N GLY A 155 -12.46 13.88 8.14
CA GLY A 155 -13.35 12.96 7.45
C GLY A 155 -12.70 12.17 6.31
N LEU A 156 -11.39 11.92 6.38
CA LEU A 156 -10.70 11.09 5.39
C LEU A 156 -11.22 9.65 5.44
N GLU A 157 -11.75 9.18 4.30
CA GLU A 157 -12.26 7.82 4.13
C GLU A 157 -11.49 7.07 3.03
N THR A 158 -11.10 7.79 1.98
CA THR A 158 -10.42 7.17 0.83
C THR A 158 -9.24 8.01 0.34
N ILE A 159 -8.20 7.32 -0.10
CA ILE A 159 -7.08 7.89 -0.84
C ILE A 159 -7.11 7.28 -2.24
N THR A 160 -7.19 8.09 -3.27
CA THR A 160 -7.26 7.60 -4.66
C THR A 160 -5.96 7.91 -5.38
N VAL A 161 -5.36 6.90 -5.98
CA VAL A 161 -4.20 7.04 -6.88
C VAL A 161 -4.64 6.72 -8.30
N LYS A 162 -4.42 7.64 -9.22
CA LYS A 162 -4.79 7.49 -10.62
C LYS A 162 -3.81 8.17 -11.57
N ILE A 163 -3.87 7.80 -12.85
CA ILE A 163 -3.14 8.43 -13.93
C ILE A 163 -4.08 9.37 -14.67
N GLU A 164 -3.65 10.60 -14.89
CA GLU A 164 -4.40 11.60 -15.62
C GLU A 164 -3.60 12.06 -16.86
N GLU A 165 -4.30 12.25 -17.97
CA GLU A 165 -3.82 12.95 -19.16
C GLU A 165 -4.23 14.42 -19.04
N GLU A 166 -3.44 15.33 -19.63
CA GLU A 166 -3.82 16.76 -19.70
C GLU A 166 -5.01 16.99 -20.62
#